data_678479a1d4e4ec3c06faf6856f8b59d3
#
_entry.id   678479a1d4e4ec3c06faf6856f8b59d3
#
_cell.length_a   1.000
_cell.length_b   1.000
_cell.length_c   1.000
_cell.angle_alpha   90.00
_cell.angle_beta   90.00
_cell.angle_gamma   90.00
#
_symmetry.space_group_name_H-M   'P 1'
#
loop_
_entity.id
_entity.type
_entity.pdbx_description
1 polymer ?
#
loop_
_entity_poly.entity_id
_entity_poly.type
_entity_poly.pdbx_seq_one_letter_code
_entity_poly.pdbx_strand_id
1 'polypeptide(L)'
;PDPAGCLSGGADIVIMNTCSVRDHAEQRVWGRLGRLGKEKKERPELIVALMGCMVEEHREKLFKRFPYLDLILGTRNISELPALVRRIQATRERVSRISRDGISIEYSEFTKRDSPYHAWLPIMTGCDKECTFCIVPKTRGREVSMPAEDVIREAKRLVADGVKWI
;
A
#
# COMPACT_ATOMS: atom_id res chain seq x y z
N PRO A 1 -16.11 -9.27 -10.58
CA PRO A 1 -16.27 -10.39 -9.65
C PRO A 1 -16.04 -11.68 -10.42
N ASP A 2 -14.99 -12.39 -10.06
CA ASP A 2 -14.66 -13.69 -10.60
C ASP A 2 -15.80 -14.68 -10.28
N PRO A 3 -16.39 -15.37 -11.26
CA PRO A 3 -17.48 -16.32 -11.04
C PRO A 3 -17.09 -17.52 -10.16
N ALA A 4 -15.81 -17.77 -9.94
CA ALA A 4 -15.30 -18.85 -9.08
C ALA A 4 -15.12 -18.44 -7.61
N GLY A 5 -15.39 -17.19 -7.23
CA GLY A 5 -15.20 -16.69 -5.86
C GLY A 5 -13.73 -16.57 -5.42
N CYS A 6 -12.79 -16.73 -6.34
CA CYS A 6 -11.35 -16.58 -6.13
C CYS A 6 -11.00 -15.11 -5.99
N LEU A 7 -10.33 -14.72 -4.88
CA LEU A 7 -9.95 -13.32 -4.66
C LEU A 7 -8.75 -12.90 -5.50
N SER A 8 -7.89 -13.83 -5.86
CA SER A 8 -6.73 -13.55 -6.71
C SER A 8 -7.12 -13.34 -8.17
N GLY A 9 -8.31 -13.81 -8.59
CA GLY A 9 -8.72 -13.77 -10.00
C GLY A 9 -7.73 -14.45 -10.94
N GLY A 10 -6.99 -15.46 -10.45
CA GLY A 10 -5.93 -16.14 -11.20
C GLY A 10 -4.58 -15.42 -11.19
N ALA A 11 -4.44 -14.27 -10.51
CA ALA A 11 -3.15 -13.59 -10.38
C ALA A 11 -2.16 -14.40 -9.54
N ASP A 12 -0.88 -14.25 -9.83
CA ASP A 12 0.21 -14.89 -9.08
C ASP A 12 0.61 -14.09 -7.85
N ILE A 13 0.25 -12.80 -7.82
CA ILE A 13 0.59 -11.86 -6.74
C ILE A 13 -0.65 -11.05 -6.39
N VAL A 14 -1.03 -11.07 -5.12
CA VAL A 14 -2.09 -10.23 -4.58
C VAL A 14 -1.49 -9.24 -3.59
N ILE A 15 -1.61 -7.96 -3.89
CA ILE A 15 -1.16 -6.87 -3.04
C ILE A 15 -2.37 -6.12 -2.51
N MET A 16 -2.53 -6.06 -1.19
CA MET A 16 -3.57 -5.28 -0.55
C MET A 16 -2.99 -4.03 0.10
N ASN A 17 -3.35 -2.87 -0.43
CA ASN A 17 -3.08 -1.59 0.22
C ASN A 17 -4.19 -1.28 1.22
N THR A 18 -3.83 -0.98 2.46
CA THR A 18 -4.74 -0.96 3.60
C THR A 18 -4.79 0.39 4.29
N CYS A 19 -5.91 0.64 4.97
CA CYS A 19 -6.14 1.85 5.74
C CYS A 19 -6.61 1.47 7.15
N SER A 20 -6.06 2.12 8.18
CA SER A 20 -6.47 2.00 9.59
C SER A 20 -7.25 3.22 10.11
N VAL A 21 -7.63 4.13 9.23
CA VAL A 21 -8.40 5.32 9.61
C VAL A 21 -9.86 4.97 9.93
N ARG A 22 -10.36 3.86 9.34
CA ARG A 22 -11.75 3.41 9.50
C ARG A 22 -11.77 1.95 9.92
N ASP A 23 -12.38 1.64 11.05
CA ASP A 23 -12.53 0.29 11.57
C ASP A 23 -13.16 -0.67 10.54
N HIS A 24 -14.24 -0.25 9.87
CA HIS A 24 -14.86 -1.03 8.80
C HIS A 24 -13.90 -1.39 7.65
N ALA A 25 -12.90 -0.56 7.37
CA ALA A 25 -11.92 -0.89 6.33
C ALA A 25 -11.01 -2.04 6.78
N GLU A 26 -10.59 -2.03 8.03
CA GLU A 26 -9.81 -3.14 8.61
C GLU A 26 -10.62 -4.45 8.62
N GLN A 27 -11.88 -4.41 9.05
CA GLN A 27 -12.73 -5.61 9.09
C GLN A 27 -12.86 -6.26 7.70
N ARG A 28 -12.99 -5.46 6.64
CA ARG A 28 -13.00 -5.96 5.26
C ARG A 28 -11.68 -6.62 4.89
N VAL A 29 -10.56 -6.05 5.31
CA VAL A 29 -9.23 -6.62 5.04
C VAL A 29 -9.07 -7.95 5.77
N TRP A 30 -9.48 -8.05 7.06
CA TRP A 30 -9.45 -9.30 7.81
C TRP A 30 -10.24 -10.41 7.11
N GLY A 31 -11.45 -10.10 6.63
CA GLY A 31 -12.27 -11.06 5.88
C GLY A 31 -11.63 -11.51 4.57
N ARG A 32 -11.01 -10.58 3.81
CA ARG A 32 -10.29 -10.90 2.57
C ARG A 32 -9.06 -11.76 2.84
N LEU A 33 -8.27 -11.42 3.86
CA LEU A 33 -7.12 -12.22 4.27
C LEU A 33 -7.55 -13.64 4.62
N GLY A 34 -8.64 -13.83 5.38
CA GLY A 34 -9.14 -15.18 5.69
C GLY A 34 -9.44 -16.02 4.45
N ARG A 35 -9.98 -15.39 3.38
CA ARG A 35 -10.24 -16.08 2.09
C ARG A 35 -8.96 -16.36 1.33
N LEU A 36 -8.04 -15.39 1.24
CA LEU A 36 -6.73 -15.57 0.61
C LEU A 36 -5.91 -16.68 1.26
N GLY A 37 -6.05 -16.86 2.57
CA GLY A 37 -5.40 -17.97 3.27
C GLY A 37 -5.91 -19.35 2.87
N LYS A 38 -7.18 -19.48 2.49
CA LYS A 38 -7.72 -20.72 1.90
C LYS A 38 -7.15 -20.92 0.52
N GLU A 39 -7.18 -19.91 -0.33
CA GLU A 39 -6.67 -19.95 -1.68
C GLU A 39 -5.16 -20.25 -1.73
N LYS A 40 -4.38 -19.66 -0.82
CA LYS A 40 -2.94 -19.94 -0.68
C LYS A 40 -2.62 -21.40 -0.35
N LYS A 41 -3.52 -22.14 0.32
CA LYS A 41 -3.36 -23.58 0.56
C LYS A 41 -3.47 -24.41 -0.71
N GLU A 42 -4.34 -23.98 -1.63
CA GLU A 42 -4.54 -24.62 -2.92
C GLU A 42 -3.48 -24.18 -3.95
N ARG A 43 -2.98 -22.95 -3.79
CA ARG A 43 -1.96 -22.31 -4.64
C ARG A 43 -0.79 -21.81 -3.79
N PRO A 44 0.13 -22.70 -3.36
CA PRO A 44 1.27 -22.30 -2.51
C PRO A 44 2.19 -21.27 -3.13
N GLU A 45 2.23 -21.18 -4.46
CA GLU A 45 3.02 -20.20 -5.24
C GLU A 45 2.43 -18.79 -5.21
N LEU A 46 1.15 -18.62 -4.90
CA LEU A 46 0.49 -17.30 -4.79
C LEU A 46 1.21 -16.42 -3.77
N ILE A 47 1.69 -15.26 -4.18
CA ILE A 47 2.31 -14.29 -3.27
C ILE A 47 1.22 -13.38 -2.70
N VAL A 48 1.13 -13.31 -1.38
CA VAL A 48 0.19 -12.44 -0.67
C VAL A 48 0.94 -11.36 0.09
N ALA A 49 0.77 -10.12 -0.34
CA ALA A 49 1.39 -8.95 0.26
C ALA A 49 0.36 -8.03 0.91
N LEU A 50 0.69 -7.51 2.08
CA LEU A 50 -0.09 -6.50 2.78
C LEU A 50 0.75 -5.25 2.95
N MET A 51 0.20 -4.08 2.61
CA MET A 51 0.89 -2.81 2.76
C MET A 51 -0.03 -1.72 3.31
N GLY A 52 0.56 -0.62 3.75
CA GLY A 52 -0.19 0.54 4.20
C GLY A 52 -0.36 0.65 5.71
N CYS A 53 -1.33 1.46 6.16
CA CYS A 53 -1.48 1.86 7.56
C CYS A 53 -1.70 0.68 8.53
N MET A 54 -2.43 -0.38 8.12
CA MET A 54 -2.60 -1.57 8.96
C MET A 54 -1.27 -2.25 9.29
N VAL A 55 -0.32 -2.24 8.36
CA VAL A 55 1.01 -2.83 8.59
C VAL A 55 1.76 -2.03 9.65
N GLU A 56 1.68 -0.71 9.63
CA GLU A 56 2.29 0.15 10.65
C GLU A 56 1.68 -0.06 12.04
N GLU A 57 0.36 -0.29 12.10
CA GLU A 57 -0.36 -0.51 13.37
C GLU A 57 -0.09 -1.89 13.95
N HIS A 58 -0.21 -2.94 13.15
CA HIS A 58 -0.19 -4.32 13.64
C HIS A 58 1.16 -5.01 13.51
N ARG A 59 2.05 -4.54 12.63
CA ARG A 59 3.43 -5.02 12.45
C ARG A 59 3.55 -6.55 12.41
N GLU A 60 4.51 -7.09 13.14
CA GLU A 60 4.81 -8.53 13.19
C GLU A 60 3.65 -9.40 13.70
N LYS A 61 2.65 -8.81 14.37
CA LYS A 61 1.43 -9.53 14.76
C LYS A 61 0.66 -10.05 13.55
N LEU A 62 0.82 -9.42 12.37
CA LEU A 62 0.21 -9.86 11.13
C LEU A 62 0.70 -11.24 10.70
N PHE A 63 2.00 -11.50 10.77
CA PHE A 63 2.56 -12.82 10.44
C PHE A 63 2.13 -13.91 11.44
N LYS A 64 1.92 -13.54 12.72
CA LYS A 64 1.39 -14.49 13.70
C LYS A 64 -0.06 -14.85 13.42
N ARG A 65 -0.87 -13.87 13.04
CA ARG A 65 -2.29 -14.05 12.74
C ARG A 65 -2.52 -14.69 11.36
N PHE A 66 -1.67 -14.35 10.38
CA PHE A 66 -1.76 -14.81 8.99
C PHE A 66 -0.40 -15.37 8.55
N PRO A 67 -0.07 -16.60 8.95
CA PRO A 67 1.26 -17.19 8.69
C PRO A 67 1.54 -17.45 7.20
N TYR A 68 0.55 -17.34 6.33
CA TYR A 68 0.68 -17.47 4.89
C TYR A 68 1.03 -16.15 4.16
N LEU A 69 1.07 -15.00 4.86
CA LEU A 69 1.56 -13.75 4.27
C LEU A 69 3.04 -13.89 3.91
N ASP A 70 3.38 -13.43 2.71
CA ASP A 70 4.76 -13.43 2.20
C ASP A 70 5.44 -12.08 2.46
N LEU A 71 4.67 -10.97 2.38
CA LEU A 71 5.20 -9.62 2.55
C LEU A 71 4.29 -8.75 3.43
N ILE A 72 4.90 -8.06 4.38
CA ILE A 72 4.31 -6.89 5.03
C ILE A 72 5.19 -5.66 4.77
N LEU A 73 4.57 -4.57 4.28
CA LEU A 73 5.27 -3.38 3.80
C LEU A 73 4.68 -2.12 4.41
N GLY A 74 5.52 -1.36 5.12
CA GLY A 74 5.13 -0.08 5.71
C GLY A 74 4.83 1.00 4.67
N THR A 75 4.14 2.05 5.09
CA THR A 75 3.69 3.15 4.23
C THR A 75 4.85 3.90 3.56
N ARG A 76 6.03 3.86 4.16
CA ARG A 76 7.23 4.59 3.70
C ARG A 76 8.14 3.78 2.78
N ASN A 77 7.86 2.50 2.63
CA ASN A 77 8.71 1.58 1.89
C ASN A 77 8.10 1.14 0.56
N ILE A 78 7.10 1.86 0.06
CA ILE A 78 6.32 1.47 -1.14
C ILE A 78 7.21 1.35 -2.37
N SER A 79 8.19 2.21 -2.53
CA SER A 79 9.16 2.18 -3.63
C SER A 79 9.99 0.88 -3.68
N GLU A 80 10.16 0.22 -2.53
CA GLU A 80 10.89 -1.06 -2.44
C GLU A 80 10.05 -2.28 -2.92
N LEU A 81 8.74 -2.11 -3.08
CA LEU A 81 7.81 -3.21 -3.41
C LEU A 81 8.25 -4.08 -4.60
N PRO A 82 8.66 -3.53 -5.76
CA PRO A 82 9.04 -4.36 -6.90
C PRO A 82 10.28 -5.23 -6.62
N ALA A 83 11.26 -4.70 -5.88
CA ALA A 83 12.46 -5.43 -5.51
C ALA A 83 12.16 -6.55 -4.50
N LEU A 84 11.31 -6.26 -3.50
CA LEU A 84 10.90 -7.22 -2.49
C LEU A 84 10.07 -8.35 -3.07
N VAL A 85 9.17 -8.06 -4.01
CA VAL A 85 8.39 -9.09 -4.71
C VAL A 85 9.32 -10.01 -5.50
N ARG A 86 10.28 -9.48 -6.27
CA ARG A 86 11.28 -10.30 -6.98
C ARG A 86 12.09 -11.18 -6.05
N ARG A 87 12.50 -10.64 -4.89
CA ARG A 87 13.19 -11.42 -3.85
C ARG A 87 12.34 -12.59 -3.37
N ILE A 88 11.06 -12.36 -3.04
CA ILE A 88 10.15 -13.41 -2.58
C ILE A 88 9.91 -14.46 -3.66
N GLN A 89 9.80 -14.07 -4.93
CA GLN A 89 9.70 -15.01 -6.05
C GLN A 89 10.90 -15.94 -6.13
N ALA A 90 12.10 -15.42 -5.88
CA ALA A 90 13.35 -16.19 -5.94
C ALA A 90 13.60 -17.05 -4.71
N THR A 91 13.34 -16.53 -3.50
CA THR A 91 13.75 -17.19 -2.23
C THR A 91 12.61 -17.85 -1.48
N ARG A 92 11.36 -17.46 -1.75
CA ARG A 92 10.17 -17.84 -0.98
C ARG A 92 10.23 -17.47 0.50
N GLU A 93 11.16 -16.63 0.88
CA GLU A 93 11.27 -16.10 2.25
C GLU A 93 10.21 -15.04 2.51
N ARG A 94 9.64 -15.07 3.70
CA ARG A 94 8.74 -14.00 4.16
C ARG A 94 9.53 -12.75 4.48
N VAL A 95 9.03 -11.60 4.06
CA VAL A 95 9.70 -10.31 4.24
C VAL A 95 8.83 -9.35 5.03
N SER A 96 9.42 -8.76 6.07
CA SER A 96 8.88 -7.59 6.78
C SER A 96 9.75 -6.38 6.48
N ARG A 97 9.14 -5.34 5.94
CA ARG A 97 9.84 -4.08 5.69
C ARG A 97 9.01 -2.92 6.21
N ILE A 98 9.30 -2.51 7.43
CA ILE A 98 8.63 -1.42 8.15
C ILE A 98 9.73 -0.51 8.69
N SER A 99 10.07 0.54 7.96
CA SER A 99 11.07 1.53 8.36
C SER A 99 10.39 2.86 8.66
N ARG A 100 10.93 3.59 9.62
CA ARG A 100 10.55 4.98 9.89
C ARG A 100 11.43 5.97 9.14
N ASP A 101 12.52 5.50 8.54
CA ASP A 101 13.48 6.30 7.82
C ASP A 101 13.13 6.36 6.34
N GLY A 102 13.42 7.49 5.71
CA GLY A 102 13.28 7.67 4.28
C GLY A 102 11.83 7.86 3.82
N ILE A 103 11.34 9.11 3.87
CA ILE A 103 10.12 9.48 3.17
C ILE A 103 10.55 10.12 1.86
N SER A 104 10.25 9.46 0.74
CA SER A 104 10.13 10.16 -0.52
C SER A 104 8.67 10.07 -0.97
N ILE A 105 8.07 11.21 -1.24
CA ILE A 105 6.83 11.26 -2.00
C ILE A 105 7.29 11.23 -3.44
N GLU A 106 7.21 10.04 -4.06
CA GLU A 106 7.59 9.86 -5.44
C GLU A 106 6.34 9.85 -6.32
N TYR A 107 6.36 10.64 -7.36
CA TYR A 107 5.35 10.56 -8.42
C TYR A 107 5.81 9.52 -9.43
N SER A 108 4.90 8.65 -9.80
CA SER A 108 5.14 7.67 -10.84
C SER A 108 4.40 8.06 -12.12
N GLU A 109 5.11 8.11 -13.22
CA GLU A 109 4.52 8.24 -14.56
C GLU A 109 3.58 7.08 -14.91
N PHE A 110 3.73 5.95 -14.22
CA PHE A 110 2.86 4.77 -14.37
C PHE A 110 1.61 4.81 -13.49
N THR A 111 1.32 5.93 -12.82
CA THR A 111 0.10 6.06 -12.02
C THR A 111 -1.14 5.94 -12.91
N LYS A 112 -1.88 4.85 -12.77
CA LYS A 112 -3.16 4.67 -13.43
C LYS A 112 -4.19 5.63 -12.86
N ARG A 113 -4.81 6.40 -13.72
CA ARG A 113 -5.91 7.32 -13.36
C ARG A 113 -7.23 6.75 -13.83
N ASP A 114 -8.27 6.90 -13.01
CA ASP A 114 -9.64 6.47 -13.35
C ASP A 114 -10.30 7.45 -14.36
N SER A 115 -9.78 8.67 -14.45
CA SER A 115 -10.24 9.71 -15.36
C SER A 115 -9.07 10.34 -16.11
N PRO A 116 -9.20 10.61 -17.41
CA PRO A 116 -8.17 11.34 -18.15
C PRO A 116 -8.14 12.83 -17.78
N TYR A 117 -9.22 13.36 -17.19
CA TYR A 117 -9.38 14.78 -16.89
C TYR A 117 -9.11 15.14 -15.42
N HIS A 118 -9.03 14.16 -14.54
CA HIS A 118 -8.86 14.38 -13.11
C HIS A 118 -7.67 13.60 -12.57
N ALA A 119 -6.85 14.23 -11.72
CA ALA A 119 -5.74 13.61 -11.03
C ALA A 119 -5.67 14.06 -9.58
N TRP A 120 -5.20 13.16 -8.71
CA TRP A 120 -4.81 13.48 -7.36
C TRP A 120 -3.32 13.78 -7.32
N LEU A 121 -2.96 14.92 -6.76
CA LEU A 121 -1.58 15.35 -6.56
C LEU A 121 -1.27 15.36 -5.07
N PRO A 122 -0.68 14.29 -4.50
CA PRO A 122 -0.27 14.31 -3.11
C PRO A 122 0.90 15.28 -2.91
N ILE A 123 0.74 16.23 -2.02
CA ILE A 123 1.73 17.27 -1.73
C ILE A 123 2.41 17.10 -0.38
N MET A 124 1.86 16.23 0.48
CA MET A 124 2.40 15.97 1.80
C MET A 124 2.02 14.57 2.31
N THR A 125 2.76 14.07 3.26
CA THR A 125 2.42 12.85 4.00
C THR A 125 2.71 13.03 5.49
N GLY A 126 2.05 12.23 6.34
CA GLY A 126 2.18 12.36 7.79
C GLY A 126 1.39 13.54 8.35
N CYS A 127 1.56 13.82 9.63
CA CYS A 127 0.93 14.95 10.31
C CYS A 127 1.57 15.20 11.68
N ASP A 128 1.85 16.43 12.00
CA ASP A 128 2.43 16.86 13.31
C ASP A 128 1.34 17.31 14.32
N LYS A 129 0.05 17.14 13.99
CA LYS A 129 -1.05 17.46 14.90
C LYS A 129 -1.31 16.33 15.88
N GLU A 130 -1.72 16.68 17.11
CA GLU A 130 -1.97 15.74 18.21
C GLU A 130 -3.48 15.55 18.48
N CYS A 131 -4.28 15.38 17.41
CA CYS A 131 -5.71 15.11 17.56
C CYS A 131 -5.91 13.78 18.28
N THR A 132 -6.67 13.75 19.36
CA THR A 132 -6.82 12.60 20.29
C THR A 132 -7.33 11.33 19.62
N PHE A 133 -8.10 11.46 18.55
CA PHE A 133 -8.71 10.34 17.78
C PHE A 133 -7.91 9.93 16.53
N CYS A 134 -6.83 10.65 16.18
CA CYS A 134 -6.18 10.51 14.89
C CYS A 134 -5.02 9.54 14.94
N ILE A 135 -5.07 8.52 14.06
CA ILE A 135 -4.01 7.50 13.93
C ILE A 135 -2.87 7.95 12.98
N VAL A 136 -3.05 9.02 12.22
CA VAL A 136 -2.10 9.43 11.15
C VAL A 136 -0.67 9.65 11.67
N PRO A 137 -0.42 10.36 12.78
CA PRO A 137 0.95 10.52 13.29
C PRO A 137 1.62 9.19 13.62
N LYS A 138 0.83 8.19 14.07
CA LYS A 138 1.32 6.86 14.42
C LYS A 138 1.65 6.02 13.19
N THR A 139 0.81 6.08 12.15
CA THR A 139 0.92 5.20 10.97
C THR A 139 1.70 5.81 9.82
N ARG A 140 1.67 7.14 9.67
CA ARG A 140 2.39 7.86 8.61
C ARG A 140 3.54 8.70 9.15
N GLY A 141 3.61 8.89 10.49
CA GLY A 141 4.63 9.64 11.18
C GLY A 141 4.48 11.15 11.03
N ARG A 142 5.60 11.87 11.22
CA ARG A 142 5.66 13.33 11.13
C ARG A 142 5.33 13.82 9.73
N GLU A 143 4.87 15.05 9.65
CA GLU A 143 4.61 15.72 8.39
C GLU A 143 5.89 15.87 7.56
N VAL A 144 5.79 15.48 6.30
CA VAL A 144 6.79 15.73 5.27
C VAL A 144 6.07 16.29 4.06
N SER A 145 6.38 17.53 3.74
CA SER A 145 5.86 18.22 2.56
C SER A 145 6.81 18.09 1.39
N MET A 146 6.26 18.04 0.19
CA MET A 146 7.07 18.07 -1.03
C MET A 146 7.62 19.47 -1.27
N PRO A 147 8.83 19.59 -1.85
CA PRO A 147 9.32 20.86 -2.35
C PRO A 147 8.35 21.48 -3.36
N ALA A 148 8.11 22.78 -3.26
CA ALA A 148 7.16 23.48 -4.13
C ALA A 148 7.48 23.31 -5.61
N GLU A 149 8.77 23.28 -5.96
CA GLU A 149 9.26 23.05 -7.33
C GLU A 149 8.85 21.68 -7.89
N ASP A 150 8.86 20.63 -7.05
CA ASP A 150 8.44 19.27 -7.45
C ASP A 150 6.92 19.21 -7.66
N VAL A 151 6.15 19.86 -6.78
CA VAL A 151 4.70 19.99 -6.92
C VAL A 151 4.34 20.71 -8.22
N ILE A 152 5.01 21.83 -8.51
CA ILE A 152 4.77 22.61 -9.74
C ILE A 152 5.17 21.79 -10.98
N ARG A 153 6.29 21.10 -10.94
CA ARG A 153 6.75 20.25 -12.05
C ARG A 153 5.72 19.16 -12.35
N GLU A 154 5.23 18.48 -11.33
CA GLU A 154 4.23 17.43 -11.50
C GLU A 154 2.87 17.98 -11.96
N ALA A 155 2.43 19.10 -11.42
CA ALA A 155 1.21 19.76 -11.89
C ALA A 155 1.29 20.13 -13.38
N LYS A 156 2.42 20.67 -13.84
CA LYS A 156 2.65 20.97 -15.26
C LYS A 156 2.60 19.71 -16.13
N ARG A 157 3.20 18.60 -15.66
CA ARG A 157 3.16 17.30 -16.33
C ARG A 157 1.72 16.81 -16.47
N LEU A 158 0.93 16.85 -15.40
CA LEU A 158 -0.48 16.44 -15.41
C LEU A 158 -1.31 17.29 -16.39
N VAL A 159 -1.09 18.60 -16.43
CA VAL A 159 -1.75 19.50 -17.39
C VAL A 159 -1.36 19.16 -18.82
N ALA A 160 -0.09 18.87 -19.09
CA ALA A 160 0.38 18.45 -20.42
C ALA A 160 -0.26 17.13 -20.86
N ASP A 161 -0.52 16.20 -19.91
CA ASP A 161 -1.25 14.94 -20.11
C ASP A 161 -2.77 15.14 -20.32
N GLY A 162 -3.27 16.39 -20.33
CA GLY A 162 -4.68 16.70 -20.57
C GLY A 162 -5.55 16.77 -19.31
N VAL A 163 -4.95 16.66 -18.12
CA VAL A 163 -5.69 16.81 -16.85
C VAL A 163 -6.24 18.24 -16.74
N LYS A 164 -7.51 18.36 -16.36
CA LYS A 164 -8.23 19.63 -16.18
C LYS A 164 -8.51 19.94 -14.72
N TRP A 165 -8.41 18.94 -13.87
CA TRP A 165 -8.76 19.01 -12.46
C TRP A 165 -7.69 18.29 -11.60
N ILE A 166 -7.08 19.03 -10.68
CA ILE A 166 -6.06 18.52 -9.74
C ILE A 166 -6.55 18.76 -8.32
#